data_6f0726c0938a01aab28c79df3bc6240c
#
_entry.id   6f0726c0938a01aab28c79df3bc6240c
#
_cell.length_a   1.000
_cell.length_b   1.000
_cell.length_c   1.000
_cell.angle_alpha   90.00
_cell.angle_beta   90.00
_cell.angle_gamma   90.00
#
_symmetry.space_group_name_H-M   'P 1'
#
loop_
_entity.id
_entity.type
_entity.pdbx_description
1 polymer ?
#
loop_
_entity_poly.entity_id
_entity_poly.type
_entity_poly.pdbx_seq_one_letter_code
_entity_poly.pdbx_strand_id
1 'polypeptide(L)'
;MNREQTAYFTQKNSFANSVEALGTGIQTETPNYNYSVRASKQAAFNYGVSKHPKSTSYVGAVFVVPAKEVEPNAAQHELKAIAILCKADSLGSIQLAEPTYQNGKTACGKGTIAVTE
;
A
#
# COMPACT_ATOMS: atom_id res chain seq x y z
N MET A 1 6.48 -0.96 3.58
CA MET A 1 6.55 -1.23 2.13
C MET A 1 6.01 -0.09 1.26
N ASN A 2 5.09 0.72 1.75
CA ASN A 2 4.59 1.85 0.94
C ASN A 2 5.69 2.80 0.50
N ARG A 3 6.60 3.12 1.41
CA ARG A 3 7.71 4.03 1.15
C ARG A 3 8.63 3.50 0.05
N GLU A 4 8.95 2.21 0.10
CA GLU A 4 9.79 1.55 -0.88
C GLU A 4 9.10 1.46 -2.24
N GLN A 5 7.80 1.25 -2.26
CA GLN A 5 7.04 1.27 -3.52
C GLN A 5 7.03 2.65 -4.15
N THR A 6 6.88 3.70 -3.36
CA THR A 6 6.94 5.08 -3.86
C THR A 6 8.31 5.37 -4.49
N ALA A 7 9.39 4.97 -3.80
CA ALA A 7 10.74 5.15 -4.32
C ALA A 7 10.97 4.32 -5.59
N TYR A 8 10.48 3.09 -5.62
CA TYR A 8 10.61 2.22 -6.78
C TYR A 8 9.91 2.84 -8.00
N PHE A 9 8.70 3.34 -7.82
CA PHE A 9 7.96 3.98 -8.91
C PHE A 9 8.70 5.22 -9.44
N THR A 10 9.27 6.02 -8.55
CA THR A 10 10.01 7.22 -8.95
C THR A 10 11.19 6.87 -9.85
N GLN A 11 11.86 5.75 -9.61
CA GLN A 11 13.02 5.32 -10.39
C GLN A 11 12.65 4.54 -11.64
N LYS A 12 11.59 3.75 -11.61
CA LYS A 12 11.28 2.77 -12.65
C LYS A 12 10.02 3.09 -13.46
N ASN A 13 9.23 4.09 -13.06
CA ASN A 13 7.92 4.41 -13.66
C ASN A 13 6.93 3.25 -13.58
N SER A 14 7.14 2.33 -12.66
CA SER A 14 6.23 1.21 -12.40
C SER A 14 6.42 0.76 -10.97
N PHE A 15 5.41 0.11 -10.41
CA PHE A 15 5.52 -0.45 -9.08
C PHE A 15 6.20 -1.82 -9.13
N ALA A 16 6.88 -2.16 -8.05
CA ALA A 16 7.39 -3.52 -7.86
C ALA A 16 6.22 -4.47 -7.69
N ASN A 17 6.26 -5.61 -8.38
CA ASN A 17 5.21 -6.61 -8.30
C ASN A 17 5.55 -7.78 -7.36
N SER A 18 6.59 -7.64 -6.56
CA SER A 18 6.98 -8.62 -5.56
C SER A 18 7.75 -7.93 -4.44
N VAL A 19 7.80 -8.60 -3.29
CA VAL A 19 8.57 -8.09 -2.15
C VAL A 19 10.07 -8.07 -2.48
N GLU A 20 10.56 -9.09 -3.17
CA GLU A 20 11.97 -9.20 -3.54
C GLU A 20 12.39 -8.05 -4.46
N ALA A 21 11.52 -7.64 -5.37
CA ALA A 21 11.83 -6.58 -6.33
C ALA A 21 12.06 -5.23 -5.65
N LEU A 22 11.53 -5.03 -4.45
CA LEU A 22 11.75 -3.80 -3.68
C LEU A 22 13.20 -3.63 -3.24
N GLY A 23 13.95 -4.72 -3.13
CA GLY A 23 15.38 -4.67 -2.87
C GLY A 23 15.77 -4.17 -1.48
N THR A 24 14.86 -4.20 -0.53
CA THR A 24 15.09 -3.64 0.81
C THR A 24 15.50 -4.70 1.84
N GLY A 25 15.68 -5.95 1.40
CA GLY A 25 15.99 -7.04 2.32
C GLY A 25 14.80 -7.56 3.11
N ILE A 26 13.59 -7.09 2.81
CA ILE A 26 12.38 -7.63 3.45
C ILE A 26 12.17 -9.05 2.97
N GLN A 27 12.04 -9.96 3.91
CA GLN A 27 11.73 -11.35 3.59
C GLN A 27 10.23 -11.51 3.34
N THR A 28 9.85 -12.38 2.41
CA THR A 28 8.43 -12.65 2.13
C THR A 28 7.72 -13.29 3.31
N GLU A 29 8.50 -13.91 4.19
CA GLU A 29 7.97 -14.54 5.38
C GLU A 29 8.89 -14.29 6.55
N THR A 30 8.32 -13.93 7.70
CA THR A 30 9.00 -13.82 8.98
C THR A 30 8.30 -14.72 9.98
N PRO A 31 8.84 -14.90 11.20
CA PRO A 31 8.10 -15.67 12.21
C PRO A 31 6.71 -15.14 12.52
N ASN A 32 6.47 -13.86 12.29
CA ASN A 32 5.20 -13.21 12.68
C ASN A 32 4.30 -12.85 11.50
N TYR A 33 4.84 -12.71 10.28
CA TYR A 33 4.08 -12.21 9.14
C TYR A 33 4.44 -12.87 7.83
N ASN A 34 3.44 -12.94 6.94
CA ASN A 34 3.66 -13.19 5.52
C ASN A 34 3.47 -11.86 4.78
N TYR A 35 4.46 -11.49 3.96
CA TYR A 35 4.44 -10.27 3.18
C TYR A 35 4.24 -10.57 1.71
N SER A 36 3.40 -9.78 1.05
CA SER A 36 3.16 -9.93 -0.38
C SER A 36 2.82 -8.59 -1.01
N VAL A 37 2.94 -8.53 -2.33
CA VAL A 37 2.66 -7.32 -3.10
C VAL A 37 1.77 -7.68 -4.28
N ARG A 38 0.77 -6.86 -4.55
CA ARG A 38 0.01 -6.90 -5.79
C ARG A 38 0.11 -5.52 -6.43
N ALA A 39 0.58 -5.44 -7.67
CA ALA A 39 0.78 -4.18 -8.34
C ALA A 39 0.02 -4.13 -9.66
N SER A 40 -0.46 -2.94 -9.98
CA SER A 40 -1.03 -2.59 -11.26
C SER A 40 -0.29 -1.37 -11.81
N LYS A 41 -0.73 -0.84 -12.95
CA LYS A 41 -0.08 0.35 -13.53
C LYS A 41 -0.18 1.58 -12.63
N GLN A 42 -1.25 1.68 -11.86
CA GLN A 42 -1.58 2.89 -11.10
C GLN A 42 -1.56 2.71 -9.60
N ALA A 43 -1.38 1.49 -9.12
CA ALA A 43 -1.43 1.23 -7.69
C ALA A 43 -0.58 0.03 -7.31
N ALA A 44 -0.10 0.05 -6.07
CA ALA A 44 0.55 -1.10 -5.45
C ALA A 44 -0.11 -1.35 -4.10
N PHE A 45 -0.42 -2.62 -3.83
CA PHE A 45 -1.00 -3.05 -2.57
C PHE A 45 0.00 -3.95 -1.88
N ASN A 46 0.35 -3.60 -0.65
CA ASN A 46 1.41 -4.24 0.12
C ASN A 46 0.79 -4.86 1.35
N TYR A 47 0.86 -6.19 1.46
CA TYR A 47 0.19 -6.93 2.53
C TYR A 47 1.20 -7.41 3.57
N GLY A 48 0.82 -7.27 4.84
CA GLY A 48 1.49 -7.95 5.93
C GLY A 48 0.42 -8.74 6.69
N VAL A 49 0.29 -10.04 6.40
CA VAL A 49 -0.73 -10.88 7.02
C VAL A 49 -0.11 -11.61 8.21
N SER A 50 -0.73 -11.43 9.38
CA SER A 50 -0.25 -12.03 10.62
C SER A 50 -0.33 -13.56 10.55
N LYS A 51 0.67 -14.22 11.13
CA LYS A 51 0.69 -15.68 11.32
C LYS A 51 0.07 -16.09 12.65
N HIS A 52 -0.30 -15.13 13.49
CA HIS A 52 -0.76 -15.40 14.84
C HIS A 52 -2.17 -14.89 15.06
N PRO A 53 -3.00 -15.62 15.84
CA PRO A 53 -4.39 -15.18 16.07
C PRO A 53 -4.50 -13.93 16.92
N LYS A 54 -3.42 -13.53 17.61
CA LYS A 54 -3.43 -12.35 18.49
C LYS A 54 -2.68 -11.16 17.93
N SER A 55 -2.27 -11.22 16.67
CA SER A 55 -1.57 -10.11 16.01
C SER A 55 -2.42 -9.52 14.91
N THR A 56 -2.15 -8.26 14.59
CA THR A 56 -2.94 -7.49 13.63
C THR A 56 -2.31 -7.60 12.24
N SER A 57 -3.14 -7.85 11.23
CA SER A 57 -2.72 -7.80 9.81
C SER A 57 -2.87 -6.39 9.26
N TYR A 58 -2.06 -6.08 8.24
CA TYR A 58 -2.00 -4.76 7.62
C TYR A 58 -2.06 -4.86 6.11
N VAL A 59 -2.61 -3.83 5.48
CA VAL A 59 -2.49 -3.63 4.04
C VAL A 59 -2.18 -2.15 3.78
N GLY A 60 -1.11 -1.91 3.03
CA GLY A 60 -0.77 -0.58 2.57
C GLY A 60 -1.09 -0.45 1.09
N ALA A 61 -1.33 0.77 0.63
CA ALA A 61 -1.50 1.04 -0.78
C ALA A 61 -0.77 2.32 -1.16
N VAL A 62 -0.23 2.33 -2.37
CA VAL A 62 0.32 3.52 -3.00
C VAL A 62 -0.40 3.69 -4.33
N PHE A 63 -0.97 4.87 -4.55
CA PHE A 63 -1.67 5.20 -5.78
C PHE A 63 -0.92 6.31 -6.50
N VAL A 64 -0.72 6.17 -7.81
CA VAL A 64 -0.20 7.26 -8.65
C VAL A 64 -1.39 7.88 -9.36
N VAL A 65 -1.60 9.16 -9.10
CA VAL A 65 -2.81 9.88 -9.50
C VAL A 65 -2.43 11.21 -10.14
N PRO A 66 -3.34 11.83 -10.94
CA PRO A 66 -3.11 13.18 -11.39
C PRO A 66 -2.94 14.11 -10.19
N ALA A 67 -1.86 14.87 -10.16
CA ALA A 67 -1.58 15.71 -8.99
C ALA A 67 -2.66 16.76 -8.77
N LYS A 68 -3.35 17.19 -9.82
CA LYS A 68 -4.44 18.15 -9.69
C LYS A 68 -5.62 17.67 -8.87
N GLU A 69 -5.80 16.35 -8.73
CA GLU A 69 -6.87 15.81 -7.90
C GLU A 69 -6.63 16.01 -6.41
N VAL A 70 -5.36 16.18 -6.01
CA VAL A 70 -4.97 16.37 -4.61
C VAL A 70 -4.33 17.71 -4.36
N GLU A 71 -3.83 18.38 -5.41
CA GLU A 71 -3.20 19.70 -5.34
C GLU A 71 -3.72 20.58 -6.48
N PRO A 72 -4.69 21.47 -6.21
CA PRO A 72 -5.32 22.27 -7.29
C PRO A 72 -4.33 23.09 -8.11
N ASN A 73 -3.19 23.46 -7.54
CA ASN A 73 -2.19 24.29 -8.23
C ASN A 73 -1.13 23.44 -8.97
N ALA A 74 -1.28 22.13 -9.01
CA ALA A 74 -0.32 21.27 -9.71
C ALA A 74 -0.40 21.48 -11.22
N ALA A 75 0.71 21.17 -11.91
CA ALA A 75 0.75 21.23 -13.37
C ALA A 75 -0.18 20.17 -13.98
N GLN A 76 -0.67 20.45 -15.20
CA GLN A 76 -1.74 19.68 -15.82
C GLN A 76 -1.40 18.20 -16.02
N HIS A 77 -0.14 17.86 -16.29
CA HIS A 77 0.27 16.48 -16.54
C HIS A 77 1.12 15.91 -15.41
N GLU A 78 1.16 16.59 -14.29
CA GLU A 78 1.93 16.13 -13.14
C GLU A 78 1.23 14.95 -12.47
N LEU A 79 2.01 13.96 -12.05
CA LEU A 79 1.52 12.82 -11.29
C LEU A 79 2.03 12.90 -9.86
N LYS A 80 1.27 12.33 -8.94
CA LYS A 80 1.65 12.29 -7.54
C LYS A 80 1.37 10.90 -6.98
N ALA A 81 2.28 10.42 -6.14
CA ALA A 81 2.07 9.18 -5.39
C ALA A 81 1.46 9.53 -4.05
N ILE A 82 0.34 8.90 -3.72
CA ILE A 82 -0.29 9.03 -2.41
C ILE A 82 -0.45 7.66 -1.78
N ALA A 83 -0.31 7.59 -0.47
CA ALA A 83 -0.26 6.33 0.24
C ALA A 83 -1.24 6.30 1.41
N ILE A 84 -1.71 5.10 1.74
CA ILE A 84 -2.51 4.87 2.92
C ILE A 84 -2.09 3.53 3.53
N LEU A 85 -2.14 3.44 4.86
CA LEU A 85 -1.91 2.19 5.56
C LEU A 85 -3.16 1.87 6.38
N CYS A 86 -3.65 0.65 6.22
CA CYS A 86 -4.85 0.19 6.90
C CYS A 86 -4.51 -1.04 7.73
N LYS A 87 -5.14 -1.17 8.89
CA LYS A 87 -5.01 -2.36 9.73
C LYS A 87 -6.36 -3.05 9.88
N ALA A 88 -6.32 -4.35 10.10
CA ALA A 88 -7.53 -5.09 10.38
C ALA A 88 -8.20 -4.56 11.65
N ASP A 89 -9.52 -4.52 11.67
CA ASP A 89 -10.27 -4.13 12.86
C ASP A 89 -10.43 -5.30 13.85
N SER A 90 -9.95 -6.48 13.47
CA SER A 90 -9.93 -7.66 14.33
C SER A 90 -8.58 -8.36 14.21
N LEU A 91 -8.24 -9.17 15.20
CA LEU A 91 -6.96 -9.88 15.24
C LEU A 91 -6.99 -11.13 14.37
N GLY A 92 -5.81 -11.55 13.93
CA GLY A 92 -5.62 -12.85 13.30
C GLY A 92 -5.10 -12.80 11.88
N SER A 93 -5.00 -13.97 11.28
CA SER A 93 -4.52 -14.17 9.92
C SER A 93 -5.67 -13.93 8.94
N ILE A 94 -5.89 -12.67 8.58
CA ILE A 94 -7.03 -12.24 7.77
C ILE A 94 -6.50 -11.61 6.48
N GLN A 95 -7.02 -12.06 5.34
CA GLN A 95 -6.78 -11.38 4.06
C GLN A 95 -7.66 -10.13 4.03
N LEU A 96 -7.02 -8.98 3.99
CA LEU A 96 -7.72 -7.70 4.11
C LEU A 96 -8.23 -7.19 2.77
N ALA A 97 -9.35 -6.47 2.82
CA ALA A 97 -9.85 -5.73 1.67
C ALA A 97 -8.86 -4.63 1.30
N GLU A 98 -8.69 -4.41 0.01
CA GLU A 98 -7.75 -3.41 -0.48
C GLU A 98 -8.28 -1.99 -0.24
N PRO A 99 -7.40 -1.05 0.12
CA PRO A 99 -7.78 0.36 0.14
C PRO A 99 -8.20 0.85 -1.26
N THR A 100 -8.95 1.92 -1.29
CA THR A 100 -9.43 2.53 -2.54
C THR A 100 -9.00 3.97 -2.65
N TYR A 101 -9.03 4.46 -3.89
CA TYR A 101 -8.80 5.87 -4.19
C TYR A 101 -9.94 6.38 -5.08
N GLN A 102 -10.54 7.51 -4.71
CA GLN A 102 -11.55 8.18 -5.52
C GLN A 102 -11.44 9.68 -5.33
N ASN A 103 -11.28 10.40 -6.44
CA ASN A 103 -11.37 11.86 -6.49
C ASN A 103 -10.54 12.58 -5.42
N GLY A 104 -9.29 12.20 -5.29
CA GLY A 104 -8.36 12.84 -4.36
C GLY A 104 -8.35 12.24 -2.96
N LYS A 105 -9.15 11.22 -2.69
CA LYS A 105 -9.26 10.64 -1.36
C LYS A 105 -8.96 9.16 -1.35
N THR A 106 -8.12 8.75 -0.39
CA THR A 106 -7.90 7.33 -0.10
C THR A 106 -8.83 6.90 1.02
N ALA A 107 -9.19 5.63 1.02
CA ALA A 107 -10.03 5.05 2.06
C ALA A 107 -9.64 3.60 2.30
N CYS A 108 -9.77 3.16 3.54
CA CYS A 108 -9.59 1.76 3.90
C CYS A 108 -10.82 0.96 3.50
N GLY A 109 -10.61 -0.31 3.13
CA GLY A 109 -11.70 -1.19 2.78
C GLY A 109 -12.44 -1.71 3.99
N LYS A 110 -13.52 -2.46 3.72
CA LYS A 110 -14.36 -3.04 4.77
C LYS A 110 -13.52 -3.96 5.67
N GLY A 111 -13.73 -3.84 6.97
CA GLY A 111 -13.02 -4.65 7.96
C GLY A 111 -11.64 -4.10 8.31
N THR A 112 -11.29 -2.93 7.82
CA THR A 112 -10.02 -2.28 8.13
C THR A 112 -10.24 -0.83 8.57
N ILE A 113 -9.24 -0.30 9.28
CA ILE A 113 -9.25 1.09 9.72
C ILE A 113 -7.89 1.73 9.39
N ALA A 114 -7.92 3.03 9.13
CA ALA A 114 -6.71 3.76 8.77
C ALA A 114 -5.76 3.84 9.97
N VAL A 115 -4.46 3.61 9.68
CA VAL A 115 -3.42 3.85 10.67
C VAL A 115 -3.02 5.31 10.57
N THR A 116 -3.20 6.04 11.65
CA THR A 116 -2.80 7.45 11.71
C THR A 116 -1.45 7.53 12.41
N GLU A 117 -0.59 8.38 11.88
CA GLU A 117 0.70 8.65 12.48
C GLU A 117 0.64 9.83 13.44
#